data_ee03459e9239525d68dae5337931ef01
#
_entry.id   ee03459e9239525d68dae5337931ef01
#
_cell.length_a   1.000
_cell.length_b   1.000
_cell.length_c   1.000
_cell.angle_alpha   90.00
_cell.angle_beta   90.00
_cell.angle_gamma   90.00
#
_symmetry.space_group_name_H-M   'P 1'
#
loop_
_entity.id
_entity.type
_entity.pdbx_description
1 polymer ?
#
loop_
_entity_poly.entity_id
_entity_poly.type
_entity_poly.pdbx_seq_one_letter_code
_entity_poly.pdbx_strand_id
1 'polypeptide(L)'
;MSNMKLYTWNDILSILNGDSAQDFMNGEKTGISVGSFDGLHKGHRKLLSSLTQACMQRGLKAGVVTFLRPLPGIKHSDDYKGDLSTLAQRIALFEQLGLDFVIIVDFDDSFASMLGADFLNILLNICNMDLLAEGIDFRCGYKGATDAQAIRYWALQNDVETIFEDAVIFREGTDEEERISSSYIRSMIQKGFFATAEELLERPYELDLTENTQLLPPDGIYHTQNEKGEAVRLEISQGKIVNQPDCLCVKFRASAI
;
A
#
# COMPACT_ATOMS: atom_id res chain seq x y z
N MET A 1 17.23 14.18 4.92
CA MET A 1 16.22 13.54 5.77
C MET A 1 14.89 13.80 5.11
N SER A 2 14.08 12.80 4.88
CA SER A 2 12.76 12.96 4.30
C SER A 2 11.89 13.80 5.25
N ASN A 3 11.04 14.63 4.67
CA ASN A 3 10.12 15.49 5.40
C ASN A 3 8.67 14.97 5.28
N MET A 4 8.50 13.67 4.95
CA MET A 4 7.19 13.05 4.82
C MET A 4 6.48 13.04 6.18
N LYS A 5 5.26 13.59 6.23
CA LYS A 5 4.46 13.67 7.46
C LYS A 5 3.61 12.41 7.61
N LEU A 6 3.51 11.91 8.83
CA LEU A 6 2.63 10.80 9.18
C LEU A 6 1.46 11.33 10.00
N TYR A 7 0.25 10.97 9.59
CA TYR A 7 -1.00 11.25 10.28
C TYR A 7 -1.73 9.94 10.54
N THR A 8 -2.48 9.89 11.60
CA THR A 8 -3.50 8.86 11.83
C THR A 8 -4.87 9.36 11.34
N TRP A 9 -5.82 8.46 11.11
CA TRP A 9 -7.20 8.86 10.81
C TRP A 9 -7.82 9.68 11.96
N ASN A 10 -7.43 9.39 13.20
CA ASN A 10 -7.87 10.14 14.37
C ASN A 10 -7.36 11.59 14.37
N ASP A 11 -6.17 11.86 13.83
CA ASP A 11 -5.69 13.24 13.66
C ASP A 11 -6.58 14.01 12.68
N ILE A 12 -7.01 13.34 11.60
CA ILE A 12 -7.95 13.94 10.63
C ILE A 12 -9.32 14.22 11.27
N LEU A 13 -9.84 13.28 12.05
CA LEU A 13 -11.10 13.46 12.78
C LEU A 13 -11.00 14.56 13.84
N SER A 14 -9.86 14.72 14.51
CA SER A 14 -9.63 15.79 15.47
C SER A 14 -9.64 17.17 14.81
N ILE A 15 -9.10 17.29 13.60
CA ILE A 15 -9.20 18.52 12.80
C ILE A 15 -10.65 18.76 12.40
N LEU A 16 -11.36 17.75 11.91
CA LEU A 16 -12.76 17.84 11.50
C LEU A 16 -13.67 18.34 12.64
N ASN A 17 -13.44 17.86 13.86
CA ASN A 17 -14.22 18.18 15.04
C ASN A 17 -13.83 19.55 15.69
N GLY A 18 -12.76 20.19 15.20
CA GLY A 18 -12.24 21.42 15.79
C GLY A 18 -11.45 21.23 17.09
N ASP A 19 -11.06 19.97 17.40
CA ASP A 19 -10.26 19.64 18.58
C ASP A 19 -8.78 19.94 18.38
N SER A 20 -8.34 20.08 17.10
CA SER A 20 -6.99 20.48 16.72
C SER A 20 -7.00 21.89 16.13
N ALA A 21 -6.07 22.73 16.56
CA ALA A 21 -5.84 24.06 15.99
C ALA A 21 -4.89 24.02 14.75
N GLN A 22 -4.38 22.85 14.38
CA GLN A 22 -3.44 22.70 13.29
C GLN A 22 -4.16 22.29 12.01
N ASP A 23 -3.98 23.04 10.93
CA ASP A 23 -4.46 22.68 9.61
C ASP A 23 -3.67 21.49 9.05
N PHE A 24 -4.36 20.59 8.34
CA PHE A 24 -3.71 19.51 7.61
C PHE A 24 -2.73 20.09 6.59
N MET A 25 -1.50 19.57 6.57
CA MET A 25 -0.43 20.02 5.67
C MET A 25 -0.24 21.55 5.60
N ASN A 26 -0.56 22.27 6.70
CA ASN A 26 -0.53 23.75 6.77
C ASN A 26 -1.47 24.43 5.75
N GLY A 27 -2.59 23.82 5.41
CA GLY A 27 -3.57 24.35 4.47
C GLY A 27 -3.18 24.21 2.99
N GLU A 28 -2.09 23.50 2.67
CA GLU A 28 -1.71 23.27 1.27
C GLU A 28 -2.69 22.32 0.59
N LYS A 29 -2.93 22.53 -0.71
CA LYS A 29 -3.74 21.62 -1.53
C LYS A 29 -3.02 20.29 -1.74
N THR A 30 -3.79 19.20 -1.84
CA THR A 30 -3.24 17.85 -1.90
C THR A 30 -3.76 17.05 -3.08
N GLY A 31 -2.94 16.08 -3.49
CA GLY A 31 -3.35 14.95 -4.32
C GLY A 31 -3.24 13.66 -3.50
N ILE A 32 -4.27 12.84 -3.56
CA ILE A 32 -4.41 11.67 -2.69
C ILE A 32 -4.67 10.41 -3.50
N SER A 33 -4.11 9.29 -3.04
CA SER A 33 -4.51 7.94 -3.47
C SER A 33 -4.81 7.09 -2.24
N VAL A 34 -5.77 6.17 -2.35
CA VAL A 34 -6.27 5.37 -1.22
C VAL A 34 -6.08 3.88 -1.50
N GLY A 35 -5.40 3.18 -0.62
CA GLY A 35 -5.21 1.74 -0.82
C GLY A 35 -4.42 1.06 0.28
N SER A 36 -4.47 -0.26 0.31
CA SER A 36 -3.62 -1.07 1.21
C SER A 36 -2.16 -1.00 0.82
N PHE A 37 -1.86 -0.84 -0.46
CA PHE A 37 -0.52 -0.78 -1.06
C PHE A 37 0.40 -1.91 -0.59
N ASP A 38 -0.19 -3.06 -0.28
CA ASP A 38 0.56 -4.20 0.25
C ASP A 38 1.54 -4.74 -0.79
N GLY A 39 2.82 -4.78 -0.39
CA GLY A 39 3.92 -5.12 -1.25
C GLY A 39 4.36 -4.01 -2.21
N LEU A 40 3.63 -2.92 -2.36
CA LEU A 40 3.93 -1.79 -3.27
C LEU A 40 4.49 -2.25 -4.63
N HIS A 41 3.75 -3.15 -5.27
CA HIS A 41 4.11 -3.77 -6.54
C HIS A 41 4.03 -2.80 -7.73
N LYS A 42 4.48 -3.23 -8.90
CA LYS A 42 4.55 -2.47 -10.14
C LYS A 42 3.28 -1.68 -10.49
N GLY A 43 2.09 -2.27 -10.27
CA GLY A 43 0.81 -1.56 -10.46
C GLY A 43 0.62 -0.40 -9.48
N HIS A 44 0.94 -0.60 -8.20
CA HIS A 44 0.90 0.48 -7.20
C HIS A 44 1.92 1.58 -7.52
N ARG A 45 3.13 1.21 -7.94
CA ARG A 45 4.17 2.18 -8.30
C ARG A 45 3.76 3.03 -9.50
N LYS A 46 3.14 2.44 -10.53
CA LYS A 46 2.59 3.18 -11.66
C LYS A 46 1.59 4.24 -11.19
N LEU A 47 0.58 3.84 -10.41
CA LEU A 47 -0.44 4.74 -9.86
C LEU A 47 0.17 5.89 -9.05
N LEU A 48 1.05 5.56 -8.09
CA LEU A 48 1.67 6.57 -7.22
C LEU A 48 2.64 7.48 -7.98
N SER A 49 3.30 6.98 -9.04
CA SER A 49 4.12 7.82 -9.92
C SER A 49 3.26 8.82 -10.71
N SER A 50 2.11 8.40 -11.22
CA SER A 50 1.16 9.30 -11.88
C SER A 50 0.65 10.38 -10.90
N LEU A 51 0.32 9.99 -9.67
CA LEU A 51 -0.07 10.93 -8.61
C LEU A 51 1.03 11.95 -8.32
N THR A 52 2.26 11.50 -8.01
CA THR A 52 3.36 12.40 -7.64
C THR A 52 3.74 13.33 -8.80
N GLN A 53 3.73 12.83 -10.03
CA GLN A 53 3.99 13.65 -11.21
C GLN A 53 2.92 14.73 -11.42
N ALA A 54 1.65 14.38 -11.31
CA ALA A 54 0.55 15.34 -11.43
C ALA A 54 0.58 16.38 -10.30
N CYS A 55 0.83 15.95 -9.07
CA CYS A 55 0.99 16.85 -7.92
C CYS A 55 2.14 17.84 -8.12
N MET A 56 3.31 17.34 -8.57
CA MET A 56 4.47 18.20 -8.84
C MET A 56 4.17 19.27 -9.91
N GLN A 57 3.47 18.90 -10.99
CA GLN A 57 3.11 19.82 -12.07
C GLN A 57 2.13 20.91 -11.61
N ARG A 58 1.31 20.63 -10.59
CA ARG A 58 0.25 21.50 -10.08
C ARG A 58 0.60 22.21 -8.77
N GLY A 59 1.76 21.93 -8.19
CA GLY A 59 2.15 22.46 -6.89
C GLY A 59 1.33 21.93 -5.72
N LEU A 60 0.83 20.68 -5.84
CA LEU A 60 0.08 19.98 -4.80
C LEU A 60 1.04 19.14 -3.93
N LYS A 61 0.64 18.86 -2.69
CA LYS A 61 1.28 17.86 -1.84
C LYS A 61 0.74 16.49 -2.17
N ALA A 62 1.63 15.54 -2.48
CA ALA A 62 1.26 14.17 -2.82
C ALA A 62 1.22 13.28 -1.58
N GLY A 63 0.17 12.50 -1.40
CA GLY A 63 0.11 11.56 -0.30
C GLY A 63 -0.86 10.41 -0.50
N VAL A 64 -0.87 9.53 0.49
CA VAL A 64 -1.74 8.36 0.48
C VAL A 64 -2.53 8.22 1.77
N VAL A 65 -3.72 7.64 1.63
CA VAL A 65 -4.44 7.02 2.75
C VAL A 65 -4.20 5.51 2.67
N THR A 66 -3.58 4.96 3.71
CA THR A 66 -3.31 3.52 3.79
C THR A 66 -3.81 2.95 5.12
N PHE A 67 -3.84 1.62 5.22
CA PHE A 67 -4.37 0.95 6.39
C PHE A 67 -3.23 0.40 7.27
N LEU A 68 -3.43 0.42 8.57
CA LEU A 68 -2.49 -0.16 9.54
C LEU A 68 -2.16 -1.61 9.13
N ARG A 69 -3.20 -2.39 8.81
CA ARG A 69 -3.08 -3.72 8.21
C ARG A 69 -3.78 -3.76 6.85
N PRO A 70 -3.26 -4.52 5.86
CA PRO A 70 -3.92 -4.67 4.57
C PRO A 70 -5.36 -5.21 4.72
N LEU A 71 -6.31 -4.59 4.00
CA LEU A 71 -7.74 -4.92 4.11
C LEU A 71 -8.09 -6.40 3.91
N PRO A 72 -7.45 -7.18 3.01
CA PRO A 72 -7.71 -8.62 2.90
C PRO A 72 -7.44 -9.37 4.20
N GLY A 73 -6.41 -9.01 4.97
CA GLY A 73 -6.11 -9.60 6.28
C GLY A 73 -7.18 -9.32 7.34
N ILE A 74 -7.94 -8.22 7.17
CA ILE A 74 -9.03 -7.85 8.08
C ILE A 74 -10.35 -8.48 7.64
N LYS A 75 -10.65 -8.48 6.32
CA LYS A 75 -11.95 -8.89 5.76
C LYS A 75 -12.05 -10.40 5.47
N HIS A 76 -10.94 -11.09 5.29
CA HIS A 76 -10.86 -12.50 4.88
C HIS A 76 -9.81 -13.24 5.71
N SER A 77 -9.88 -13.13 7.04
CA SER A 77 -8.86 -13.64 7.97
C SER A 77 -8.59 -15.15 7.85
N ASP A 78 -9.61 -15.96 7.51
CA ASP A 78 -9.51 -17.41 7.47
C ASP A 78 -8.62 -17.93 6.31
N ASP A 79 -8.63 -17.24 5.17
CA ASP A 79 -7.85 -17.60 3.98
C ASP A 79 -6.58 -16.73 3.81
N TYR A 80 -6.40 -15.72 4.65
CA TYR A 80 -5.30 -14.79 4.54
C TYR A 80 -4.00 -15.37 5.09
N LYS A 81 -3.00 -15.48 4.24
CA LYS A 81 -1.71 -16.13 4.56
C LYS A 81 -0.64 -15.18 5.08
N GLY A 82 -0.89 -13.89 5.10
CA GLY A 82 0.03 -12.87 5.59
C GLY A 82 0.22 -11.71 4.62
N ASP A 83 0.79 -10.64 5.16
CA ASP A 83 1.08 -9.41 4.43
C ASP A 83 2.31 -9.59 3.52
N LEU A 84 2.38 -8.85 2.41
CA LEU A 84 3.60 -8.78 1.59
C LEU A 84 4.62 -7.80 2.18
N SER A 85 4.15 -6.85 2.96
CA SER A 85 4.99 -5.83 3.59
C SER A 85 4.41 -5.35 4.91
N THR A 86 5.27 -5.11 5.89
CA THR A 86 4.89 -4.42 7.14
C THR A 86 4.52 -2.96 6.85
N LEU A 87 3.86 -2.28 7.81
CA LEU A 87 3.59 -0.86 7.69
C LEU A 87 4.87 -0.04 7.56
N ALA A 88 5.90 -0.39 8.33
CA ALA A 88 7.20 0.27 8.30
C ALA A 88 7.86 0.17 6.91
N GLN A 89 7.82 -1.01 6.29
CA GLN A 89 8.32 -1.21 4.93
C GLN A 89 7.52 -0.39 3.90
N ARG A 90 6.18 -0.32 4.02
CA ARG A 90 5.35 0.51 3.14
C ARG A 90 5.67 2.00 3.28
N ILE A 91 5.81 2.49 4.50
CA ILE A 91 6.19 3.89 4.78
C ILE A 91 7.54 4.22 4.14
N ALA A 92 8.55 3.37 4.31
CA ALA A 92 9.87 3.57 3.69
C ALA A 92 9.80 3.61 2.15
N LEU A 93 8.94 2.80 1.55
CA LEU A 93 8.72 2.79 0.09
C LEU A 93 7.95 4.02 -0.40
N PHE A 94 6.98 4.53 0.37
CA PHE A 94 6.29 5.79 0.07
C PHE A 94 7.25 6.99 0.11
N GLU A 95 8.13 7.00 1.09
CA GLU A 95 9.19 8.01 1.21
C GLU A 95 10.11 8.02 -0.01
N GLN A 96 10.54 6.82 -0.48
CA GLN A 96 11.35 6.68 -1.70
C GLN A 96 10.63 7.15 -2.97
N LEU A 97 9.29 7.06 -3.01
CA LEU A 97 8.48 7.58 -4.12
C LEU A 97 8.24 9.10 -4.05
N GLY A 98 8.75 9.76 -3.00
CA GLY A 98 8.65 11.22 -2.86
C GLY A 98 7.28 11.70 -2.41
N LEU A 99 6.52 10.87 -1.68
CA LEU A 99 5.28 11.32 -1.06
C LEU A 99 5.56 12.33 0.07
N ASP A 100 4.70 13.33 0.21
CA ASP A 100 4.79 14.36 1.24
C ASP A 100 4.11 13.93 2.55
N PHE A 101 3.09 13.05 2.48
CA PHE A 101 2.37 12.58 3.66
C PHE A 101 1.74 11.20 3.48
N VAL A 102 1.46 10.57 4.63
CA VAL A 102 0.70 9.32 4.74
C VAL A 102 -0.35 9.48 5.84
N ILE A 103 -1.59 9.11 5.54
CA ILE A 103 -2.67 8.98 6.53
C ILE A 103 -2.87 7.49 6.79
N ILE A 104 -2.69 7.07 8.04
CA ILE A 104 -2.80 5.67 8.47
C ILE A 104 -4.16 5.46 9.11
N VAL A 105 -4.93 4.54 8.55
CA VAL A 105 -6.27 4.16 9.06
C VAL A 105 -6.15 2.86 9.84
N ASP A 106 -6.61 2.87 11.09
CA ASP A 106 -7.00 1.65 11.78
C ASP A 106 -8.44 1.32 11.35
N PHE A 107 -8.61 0.20 10.63
CA PHE A 107 -9.88 -0.16 10.03
C PHE A 107 -10.80 -0.79 11.08
N ASP A 108 -11.44 0.06 11.87
CA ASP A 108 -12.43 -0.31 12.86
C ASP A 108 -13.89 -0.32 12.31
N ASP A 109 -14.85 -0.68 13.13
CA ASP A 109 -16.27 -0.72 12.75
C ASP A 109 -16.81 0.66 12.34
N SER A 110 -16.31 1.73 12.95
CA SER A 110 -16.70 3.11 12.65
C SER A 110 -16.26 3.48 11.22
N PHE A 111 -14.99 3.26 10.89
CA PHE A 111 -14.48 3.49 9.54
C PHE A 111 -15.13 2.56 8.51
N ALA A 112 -15.33 1.28 8.87
CA ALA A 112 -15.95 0.28 7.99
C ALA A 112 -17.39 0.60 7.61
N SER A 113 -18.14 1.31 8.47
CA SER A 113 -19.54 1.73 8.25
C SER A 113 -19.69 3.06 7.52
N MET A 114 -18.60 3.80 7.32
CA MET A 114 -18.62 5.12 6.69
C MET A 114 -19.08 5.05 5.23
N LEU A 115 -19.97 5.97 4.82
CA LEU A 115 -20.39 6.07 3.41
C LEU A 115 -19.24 6.64 2.57
N GLY A 116 -19.14 6.22 1.29
CA GLY A 116 -18.08 6.67 0.42
C GLY A 116 -18.09 8.19 0.18
N ALA A 117 -19.29 8.79 0.09
CA ALA A 117 -19.42 10.24 -0.04
C ALA A 117 -18.88 10.99 1.21
N ASP A 118 -19.15 10.47 2.43
CA ASP A 118 -18.67 11.08 3.67
C ASP A 118 -17.15 10.99 3.75
N PHE A 119 -16.58 9.82 3.41
CA PHE A 119 -15.14 9.63 3.32
C PHE A 119 -14.48 10.62 2.34
N LEU A 120 -15.01 10.73 1.13
CA LEU A 120 -14.49 11.66 0.11
C LEU A 120 -14.65 13.12 0.54
N ASN A 121 -15.76 13.49 1.20
CA ASN A 121 -15.98 14.82 1.73
C ASN A 121 -14.99 15.18 2.85
N ILE A 122 -14.59 14.22 3.69
CA ILE A 122 -13.54 14.44 4.70
C ILE A 122 -12.20 14.72 3.99
N LEU A 123 -11.82 13.92 2.98
CA LEU A 123 -10.59 14.17 2.22
C LEU A 123 -10.61 15.54 1.53
N LEU A 124 -11.74 15.90 0.93
CA LEU A 124 -11.92 17.20 0.28
C LEU A 124 -11.74 18.35 1.27
N ASN A 125 -12.51 18.36 2.36
CA ASN A 125 -12.65 19.53 3.22
C ASN A 125 -11.55 19.64 4.28
N ILE A 126 -11.03 18.50 4.76
CA ILE A 126 -10.01 18.48 5.83
C ILE A 126 -8.62 18.33 5.26
N CYS A 127 -8.46 17.46 4.26
CA CYS A 127 -7.15 17.26 3.63
C CYS A 127 -6.90 18.16 2.42
N ASN A 128 -7.81 19.11 2.11
CA ASN A 128 -7.73 20.02 0.95
C ASN A 128 -7.46 19.28 -0.37
N MET A 129 -8.15 18.16 -0.60
CA MET A 129 -7.94 17.31 -1.76
C MET A 129 -8.42 18.01 -3.04
N ASP A 130 -7.49 18.21 -3.99
CA ASP A 130 -7.72 18.82 -5.29
C ASP A 130 -7.53 17.82 -6.44
N LEU A 131 -6.91 16.67 -6.12
CA LEU A 131 -6.66 15.55 -7.04
C LEU A 131 -6.85 14.22 -6.33
N LEU A 132 -7.60 13.30 -6.95
CA LEU A 132 -7.70 11.90 -6.53
C LEU A 132 -7.16 10.98 -7.62
N ALA A 133 -6.21 10.12 -7.29
CA ALA A 133 -5.63 9.14 -8.23
C ALA A 133 -5.90 7.73 -7.76
N GLU A 134 -6.58 6.91 -8.59
CA GLU A 134 -7.01 5.56 -8.23
C GLU A 134 -6.89 4.57 -9.39
N GLY A 135 -6.97 3.27 -9.08
CA GLY A 135 -7.18 2.25 -10.09
C GLY A 135 -8.62 2.28 -10.60
N ILE A 136 -8.85 1.86 -11.86
CA ILE A 136 -10.20 1.84 -12.46
C ILE A 136 -11.20 0.95 -11.71
N ASP A 137 -10.72 0.01 -10.91
CA ASP A 137 -11.50 -0.92 -10.09
C ASP A 137 -11.62 -0.50 -8.62
N PHE A 138 -11.11 0.68 -8.27
CA PHE A 138 -11.18 1.20 -6.91
C PHE A 138 -12.61 1.37 -6.44
N ARG A 139 -12.84 1.01 -5.18
CA ARG A 139 -14.13 1.15 -4.49
C ARG A 139 -13.90 1.60 -3.06
N CYS A 140 -14.72 2.51 -2.58
CA CYS A 140 -14.69 2.98 -1.19
C CYS A 140 -16.07 2.95 -0.53
N GLY A 141 -16.08 3.32 0.76
CA GLY A 141 -17.28 3.37 1.58
C GLY A 141 -17.78 1.99 2.01
N TYR A 142 -18.87 2.00 2.77
CA TYR A 142 -19.47 0.80 3.35
C TYR A 142 -19.67 -0.29 2.30
N LYS A 143 -19.06 -1.46 2.54
CA LYS A 143 -19.06 -2.62 1.62
C LYS A 143 -18.60 -2.31 0.18
N GLY A 144 -17.80 -1.25 -0.02
CA GLY A 144 -17.34 -0.85 -1.35
C GLY A 144 -18.47 -0.38 -2.26
N ALA A 145 -19.52 0.24 -1.71
CA ALA A 145 -20.70 0.65 -2.47
C ALA A 145 -20.43 1.79 -3.47
N THR A 146 -19.38 2.60 -3.25
CA THR A 146 -19.00 3.72 -4.12
C THR A 146 -17.88 3.27 -5.06
N ASP A 147 -18.22 3.08 -6.33
CA ASP A 147 -17.30 2.65 -7.38
C ASP A 147 -16.67 3.84 -8.14
N ALA A 148 -15.78 3.55 -9.08
CA ALA A 148 -15.09 4.55 -9.87
C ALA A 148 -16.02 5.49 -10.64
N GLN A 149 -17.18 5.02 -11.09
CA GLN A 149 -18.17 5.86 -11.79
C GLN A 149 -18.80 6.86 -10.82
N ALA A 150 -19.24 6.39 -9.66
CA ALA A 150 -19.80 7.24 -8.60
C ALA A 150 -18.77 8.26 -8.10
N ILE A 151 -17.51 7.86 -7.97
CA ILE A 151 -16.39 8.74 -7.58
C ILE A 151 -16.17 9.84 -8.63
N ARG A 152 -16.13 9.50 -9.91
CA ARG A 152 -16.01 10.50 -11.00
C ARG A 152 -17.16 11.51 -10.99
N TYR A 153 -18.37 11.04 -10.76
CA TYR A 153 -19.52 11.91 -10.65
C TYR A 153 -19.41 12.86 -9.44
N TRP A 154 -19.04 12.31 -8.26
CA TRP A 154 -18.81 13.11 -7.06
C TRP A 154 -17.69 14.14 -7.28
N ALA A 155 -16.58 13.74 -7.88
CA ALA A 155 -15.43 14.61 -8.14
C ALA A 155 -15.79 15.78 -9.06
N LEU A 156 -16.57 15.51 -10.12
CA LEU A 156 -17.08 16.56 -11.03
C LEU A 156 -17.94 17.59 -10.31
N GLN A 157 -18.76 17.17 -9.33
CA GLN A 157 -19.60 18.08 -8.55
C GLN A 157 -18.83 18.92 -7.54
N ASN A 158 -17.60 18.52 -7.21
CA ASN A 158 -16.79 19.14 -6.17
C ASN A 158 -15.48 19.77 -6.70
N ASP A 159 -15.35 19.92 -8.03
CA ASP A 159 -14.17 20.46 -8.71
C ASP A 159 -12.85 19.72 -8.35
N VAL A 160 -12.93 18.41 -8.07
CA VAL A 160 -11.78 17.54 -7.82
C VAL A 160 -11.36 16.87 -9.12
N GLU A 161 -10.09 16.99 -9.48
CA GLU A 161 -9.55 16.25 -10.62
C GLU A 161 -9.37 14.77 -10.27
N THR A 162 -9.53 13.89 -11.28
CA THR A 162 -9.34 12.45 -11.07
C THR A 162 -8.41 11.85 -12.11
N ILE A 163 -7.51 11.00 -11.63
CA ILE A 163 -6.70 10.09 -12.46
C ILE A 163 -7.17 8.66 -12.16
N PHE A 164 -7.50 7.90 -13.19
CA PHE A 164 -7.81 6.48 -13.04
C PHE A 164 -6.87 5.66 -13.92
N GLU A 165 -6.01 4.88 -13.26
CA GLU A 165 -5.00 4.04 -13.90
C GLU A 165 -5.53 2.64 -14.21
N ASP A 166 -5.26 2.17 -15.41
CA ASP A 166 -5.51 0.78 -15.79
C ASP A 166 -4.56 -0.16 -15.05
N ALA A 167 -5.05 -1.38 -14.80
CA ALA A 167 -4.25 -2.43 -14.22
C ALA A 167 -3.00 -2.71 -15.06
N VAL A 168 -1.89 -2.98 -14.42
CA VAL A 168 -0.67 -3.45 -15.08
C VAL A 168 -0.76 -4.95 -15.26
N ILE A 169 -0.52 -5.41 -16.49
CA ILE A 169 -0.56 -6.82 -16.86
C ILE A 169 0.86 -7.37 -16.92
N PHE A 170 1.07 -8.51 -16.29
CA PHE A 170 2.30 -9.29 -16.36
C PHE A 170 2.27 -10.15 -17.60
N ARG A 171 3.37 -10.18 -18.39
CA ARG A 171 3.49 -10.94 -19.63
C ARG A 171 2.33 -10.70 -20.61
N GLU A 172 1.93 -9.44 -20.74
CA GLU A 172 0.84 -9.01 -21.62
C GLU A 172 1.03 -9.55 -23.04
N GLY A 173 -0.05 -10.08 -23.63
CA GLY A 173 -0.05 -10.67 -24.96
C GLY A 173 0.52 -12.09 -25.04
N THR A 174 0.76 -12.76 -23.94
CA THR A 174 1.18 -14.18 -23.88
C THR A 174 0.13 -15.07 -23.23
N ASP A 175 0.27 -16.41 -23.38
CA ASP A 175 -0.62 -17.39 -22.70
C ASP A 175 -0.47 -17.37 -21.16
N GLU A 176 0.54 -16.68 -20.64
CA GLU A 176 0.80 -16.50 -19.21
C GLU A 176 0.42 -15.10 -18.69
N GLU A 177 -0.42 -14.41 -19.45
CA GLU A 177 -0.91 -13.08 -19.08
C GLU A 177 -1.68 -13.12 -17.76
N GLU A 178 -1.29 -12.26 -16.82
CA GLU A 178 -1.93 -12.17 -15.51
C GLU A 178 -1.90 -10.73 -14.97
N ARG A 179 -2.96 -10.31 -14.32
CA ARG A 179 -3.01 -9.01 -13.65
C ARG A 179 -2.03 -8.97 -12.47
N ILE A 180 -1.17 -7.96 -12.43
CA ILE A 180 -0.30 -7.74 -11.27
C ILE A 180 -1.14 -7.30 -10.07
N SER A 181 -1.13 -8.13 -9.02
CA SER A 181 -1.87 -7.89 -7.78
C SER A 181 -1.13 -8.46 -6.57
N SER A 182 -1.41 -7.94 -5.38
CA SER A 182 -0.85 -8.50 -4.14
C SER A 182 -1.22 -9.98 -3.96
N SER A 183 -2.41 -10.40 -4.39
CA SER A 183 -2.83 -11.80 -4.32
C SER A 183 -2.02 -12.70 -5.24
N TYR A 184 -1.74 -12.26 -6.47
CA TYR A 184 -0.89 -13.00 -7.40
C TYR A 184 0.55 -13.13 -6.86
N ILE A 185 1.10 -12.04 -6.32
CA ILE A 185 2.45 -12.06 -5.73
C ILE A 185 2.51 -12.99 -4.51
N ARG A 186 1.48 -13.00 -3.64
CA ARG A 186 1.41 -13.99 -2.55
C ARG A 186 1.47 -15.41 -3.07
N SER A 187 0.75 -15.70 -4.15
CA SER A 187 0.77 -17.05 -4.74
C SER A 187 2.15 -17.42 -5.30
N MET A 188 2.92 -16.45 -5.84
CA MET A 188 4.29 -16.70 -6.31
C MET A 188 5.23 -17.00 -5.14
N ILE A 189 5.17 -16.23 -4.06
CA ILE A 189 5.97 -16.48 -2.86
C ILE A 189 5.64 -17.82 -2.23
N GLN A 190 4.34 -18.18 -2.11
CA GLN A 190 3.89 -19.48 -1.59
C GLN A 190 4.34 -20.68 -2.42
N LYS A 191 4.62 -20.48 -3.71
CA LYS A 191 5.18 -21.49 -4.61
C LYS A 191 6.71 -21.49 -4.65
N GLY A 192 7.37 -20.58 -3.96
CA GLY A 192 8.82 -20.39 -4.01
C GLY A 192 9.33 -19.70 -5.29
N PHE A 193 8.45 -19.06 -6.07
CA PHE A 193 8.81 -18.37 -7.33
C PHE A 193 9.32 -16.94 -7.06
N PHE A 194 10.45 -16.85 -6.34
CA PHE A 194 11.01 -15.55 -5.93
C PHE A 194 11.46 -14.68 -7.10
N ALA A 195 11.94 -15.28 -8.19
CA ALA A 195 12.29 -14.52 -9.40
C ALA A 195 11.08 -13.75 -9.97
N THR A 196 9.94 -14.42 -10.08
CA THR A 196 8.70 -13.78 -10.51
C THR A 196 8.21 -12.75 -9.50
N ALA A 197 8.27 -13.08 -8.20
CA ALA A 197 7.89 -12.12 -7.16
C ALA A 197 8.78 -10.86 -7.19
N GLU A 198 10.10 -11.00 -7.39
CA GLU A 198 11.05 -9.90 -7.53
C GLU A 198 10.75 -9.02 -8.75
N GLU A 199 10.40 -9.64 -9.89
CA GLU A 199 9.99 -8.91 -11.10
C GLU A 199 8.71 -8.09 -10.88
N LEU A 200 7.71 -8.67 -10.20
CA LEU A 200 6.42 -8.03 -9.93
C LEU A 200 6.52 -6.91 -8.88
N LEU A 201 7.41 -7.07 -7.89
CA LEU A 201 7.68 -6.11 -6.83
C LEU A 201 8.69 -5.03 -7.25
N GLU A 202 9.46 -5.27 -8.33
CA GLU A 202 10.63 -4.48 -8.75
C GLU A 202 11.74 -4.42 -7.66
N ARG A 203 11.73 -5.40 -6.77
CA ARG A 203 12.72 -5.62 -5.72
C ARG A 203 12.57 -7.02 -5.13
N PRO A 204 13.62 -7.54 -4.44
CA PRO A 204 13.48 -8.80 -3.70
C PRO A 204 12.34 -8.76 -2.70
N TYR A 205 11.68 -9.90 -2.47
CA TYR A 205 10.78 -10.04 -1.34
C TYR A 205 11.60 -9.90 -0.05
N GLU A 206 11.21 -8.98 0.81
CA GLU A 206 11.89 -8.70 2.07
C GLU A 206 10.98 -9.11 3.23
N LEU A 207 11.46 -10.03 4.07
CA LEU A 207 10.80 -10.47 5.29
C LEU A 207 11.40 -9.71 6.48
N ASP A 208 10.57 -8.95 7.16
CA ASP A 208 10.90 -8.29 8.42
C ASP A 208 10.85 -9.33 9.55
N LEU A 209 11.96 -9.50 10.25
CA LEU A 209 12.10 -10.49 11.33
C LEU A 209 11.70 -9.94 12.70
N THR A 210 11.37 -8.65 12.76
CA THR A 210 10.88 -7.98 13.98
C THR A 210 9.37 -8.09 14.17
N GLU A 211 8.65 -8.40 13.08
CA GLU A 211 7.21 -8.61 13.05
C GLU A 211 6.87 -10.01 12.51
N ASN A 212 5.68 -10.51 12.81
CA ASN A 212 5.21 -11.83 12.39
C ASN A 212 3.91 -11.78 11.57
N THR A 213 3.67 -10.66 10.89
CA THR A 213 2.46 -10.44 10.08
C THR A 213 2.63 -10.84 8.63
N GLN A 214 3.89 -10.91 8.16
CA GLN A 214 4.18 -11.16 6.76
C GLN A 214 4.04 -12.64 6.38
N LEU A 215 3.76 -12.85 5.10
CA LEU A 215 3.70 -14.15 4.48
C LEU A 215 5.06 -14.84 4.56
N LEU A 216 5.11 -16.02 5.19
CA LEU A 216 6.29 -16.86 5.13
C LEU A 216 6.33 -17.66 3.81
N PRO A 217 7.51 -17.79 3.21
CA PRO A 217 7.75 -18.77 2.15
C PRO A 217 7.44 -20.21 2.60
N PRO A 218 7.36 -21.18 1.67
CA PRO A 218 7.20 -22.59 2.02
C PRO A 218 8.29 -23.09 2.97
N ASP A 219 8.02 -24.22 3.63
CA ASP A 219 9.03 -24.91 4.45
C ASP A 219 10.27 -25.22 3.60
N GLY A 220 11.45 -24.89 4.13
CA GLY A 220 12.72 -25.05 3.42
C GLY A 220 13.88 -24.30 4.05
N ILE A 221 15.04 -24.48 3.44
CA ILE A 221 16.27 -23.75 3.79
C ILE A 221 16.57 -22.76 2.67
N TYR A 222 16.72 -21.49 3.03
CA TYR A 222 16.91 -20.40 2.09
C TYR A 222 18.25 -19.70 2.31
N HIS A 223 18.94 -19.38 1.21
CA HIS A 223 20.12 -18.53 1.19
C HIS A 223 19.69 -17.10 0.86
N THR A 224 19.55 -16.28 1.87
CA THR A 224 19.04 -14.91 1.79
C THR A 224 20.15 -13.89 2.01
N GLN A 225 19.81 -12.59 1.95
CA GLN A 225 20.71 -11.50 2.31
C GLN A 225 20.05 -10.64 3.40
N ASN A 226 20.84 -10.21 4.39
CA ASN A 226 20.37 -9.27 5.41
C ASN A 226 20.32 -7.83 4.85
N GLU A 227 19.99 -6.85 5.71
CA GLU A 227 19.92 -5.43 5.38
C GLU A 227 21.28 -4.85 4.92
N LYS A 228 22.41 -5.50 5.29
CA LYS A 228 23.77 -5.11 4.89
C LYS A 228 24.22 -5.80 3.60
N GLY A 229 23.40 -6.70 3.04
CA GLY A 229 23.75 -7.49 1.86
C GLY A 229 24.61 -8.74 2.15
N GLU A 230 24.80 -9.08 3.41
CA GLU A 230 25.55 -10.27 3.83
C GLU A 230 24.69 -11.52 3.69
N ALA A 231 25.31 -12.64 3.30
CA ALA A 231 24.60 -13.91 3.14
C ALA A 231 24.12 -14.45 4.50
N VAL A 232 22.85 -14.82 4.56
CA VAL A 232 22.19 -15.36 5.75
C VAL A 232 21.42 -16.62 5.40
N ARG A 233 21.58 -17.68 6.21
CA ARG A 233 20.78 -18.89 6.11
C ARG A 233 19.50 -18.72 6.94
N LEU A 234 18.35 -18.83 6.30
CA LEU A 234 17.04 -18.87 6.94
C LEU A 234 16.42 -20.26 6.77
N GLU A 235 15.86 -20.79 7.84
CA GLU A 235 15.15 -22.07 7.82
C GLU A 235 13.71 -21.91 8.30
N ILE A 236 12.77 -22.36 7.47
CA ILE A 236 11.33 -22.34 7.75
C ILE A 236 10.86 -23.81 7.83
N SER A 237 10.18 -24.14 8.91
CA SER A 237 9.60 -25.46 9.13
C SER A 237 8.27 -25.35 9.85
N GLN A 238 7.27 -26.09 9.38
CA GLN A 238 5.89 -26.05 9.89
C GLN A 238 5.31 -24.62 9.94
N GLY A 239 5.62 -23.82 8.90
CA GLY A 239 5.18 -22.43 8.79
C GLY A 239 5.79 -21.51 9.85
N LYS A 240 6.97 -21.80 10.38
CA LYS A 240 7.69 -21.00 11.38
C LYS A 240 9.16 -20.90 11.03
N ILE A 241 9.77 -19.77 11.39
CA ILE A 241 11.21 -19.61 11.36
C ILE A 241 11.80 -20.40 12.53
N VAL A 242 12.69 -21.36 12.22
CA VAL A 242 13.31 -22.23 13.25
C VAL A 242 14.72 -21.81 13.65
N ASN A 243 15.39 -21.00 12.81
CA ASN A 243 16.67 -20.39 13.15
C ASN A 243 16.55 -18.86 12.98
N GLN A 244 16.35 -18.13 14.06
CA GLN A 244 16.25 -16.66 14.00
C GLN A 244 17.66 -16.07 13.72
N PRO A 245 17.93 -15.50 12.53
CA PRO A 245 19.18 -14.83 12.26
C PRO A 245 19.31 -13.54 13.09
N ASP A 246 20.56 -13.15 13.39
CA ASP A 246 20.85 -11.88 14.07
C ASP A 246 20.84 -10.71 13.06
N CYS A 247 19.68 -10.41 12.52
CA CYS A 247 19.44 -9.30 11.60
C CYS A 247 17.97 -8.86 11.67
N LEU A 248 17.67 -7.66 11.17
CA LEU A 248 16.32 -7.10 11.21
C LEU A 248 15.43 -7.62 10.08
N CYS A 249 16.01 -7.91 8.93
CA CYS A 249 15.27 -8.42 7.78
C CYS A 249 16.12 -9.36 6.92
N VAL A 250 15.45 -10.14 6.08
CA VAL A 250 16.08 -10.97 5.05
C VAL A 250 15.42 -10.77 3.70
N LYS A 251 16.23 -10.77 2.63
CA LYS A 251 15.83 -10.56 1.25
C LYS A 251 15.96 -11.84 0.43
N PHE A 252 14.84 -12.26 -0.16
CA PHE A 252 14.77 -13.44 -1.04
C PHE A 252 15.04 -13.00 -2.47
N ARG A 253 16.23 -13.34 -2.99
CA ARG A 253 16.59 -13.10 -4.37
C ARG A 253 16.17 -14.27 -5.27
N ALA A 254 16.19 -14.06 -6.58
CA ALA A 254 15.90 -15.08 -7.60
C ALA A 254 16.68 -16.40 -7.42
N SER A 255 17.85 -16.36 -6.77
CA SER A 255 18.72 -17.49 -6.47
C SER A 255 18.65 -17.99 -5.02
N ALA A 256 17.57 -17.67 -4.29
CA ALA A 256 17.46 -17.96 -2.85
C ALA A 256 17.24 -19.44 -2.49
N ILE A 257 17.01 -20.33 -3.49
CA ILE A 257 16.76 -21.78 -3.32
C ILE A 257 18.03 -22.55 -3.60
#